data_27d06691ebd9e9910fbdcdc8598bdb62
#
_entry.id   27d06691ebd9e9910fbdcdc8598bdb62
#
_cell.length_a   1.000
_cell.length_b   1.000
_cell.length_c   1.000
_cell.angle_alpha   90.00
_cell.angle_beta   90.00
_cell.angle_gamma   90.00
#
_symmetry.space_group_name_H-M   'P 1'
#
loop_
_entity.id
_entity.type
_entity.pdbx_description
1 polymer ?
#
loop_
_entity_poly.entity_id
_entity_poly.type
_entity_poly.pdbx_seq_one_letter_code
_entity_poly.pdbx_strand_id
1 'polypeptide(L)'
;VKICVLVKEVPDAAVEKRIDPSTGRLDRTGEKNLNPFDTHAIEAAMQIKEGGAVDVDEVVAVTMGPESAVRALHKAVSLGADRSVHLTDEALAGSDVAATGYALAQTLAAEQPDLVLLGQQSDDGECYTIGAVVADHLQMPSLTQVI
;
A
#
# COMPACT_ATOMS: atom_id res chain seq x y z
N VAL A 1 7.65 -13.62 -12.89
CA VAL A 1 7.22 -13.30 -11.51
C VAL A 1 6.46 -11.99 -11.51
N LYS A 2 5.26 -11.98 -10.91
CA LYS A 2 4.48 -10.76 -10.68
C LYS A 2 4.69 -10.24 -9.26
N ILE A 3 5.10 -8.97 -9.12
CA ILE A 3 5.26 -8.31 -7.84
C ILE A 3 4.12 -7.32 -7.65
N CYS A 4 3.37 -7.41 -6.55
CA CYS A 4 2.45 -6.36 -6.13
C CYS A 4 3.07 -5.54 -5.00
N VAL A 5 2.98 -4.21 -5.09
CA VAL A 5 3.44 -3.30 -4.05
C VAL A 5 2.23 -2.57 -3.47
N LEU A 6 1.95 -2.78 -2.19
CA LEU A 6 0.92 -2.02 -1.49
C LEU A 6 1.43 -0.60 -1.21
N VAL A 7 0.65 0.39 -1.59
CA VAL A 7 0.98 1.80 -1.39
C VAL A 7 -0.19 2.55 -0.78
N LYS A 8 0.10 3.59 -0.01
CA LYS A 8 -0.93 4.38 0.68
C LYS A 8 -0.73 5.89 0.45
N GLU A 9 -1.82 6.60 0.22
CA GLU A 9 -1.84 8.06 0.33
C GLU A 9 -1.96 8.45 1.80
N VAL A 10 -1.05 9.26 2.30
CA VAL A 10 -1.01 9.73 3.69
C VAL A 10 -0.93 11.26 3.74
N PRO A 11 -1.37 11.92 4.83
CA PRO A 11 -1.11 13.34 5.03
C PRO A 11 0.39 13.63 4.93
N ASP A 12 0.74 14.77 4.33
CA ASP A 12 2.14 15.21 4.25
C ASP A 12 2.76 15.29 5.65
N ALA A 13 4.04 14.91 5.78
CA ALA A 13 4.74 14.92 7.06
C ALA A 13 4.83 16.32 7.69
N ALA A 14 4.75 17.39 6.88
CA ALA A 14 4.74 18.77 7.34
C ALA A 14 3.35 19.22 7.87
N VAL A 15 2.29 18.45 7.61
CA VAL A 15 0.94 18.74 8.09
C VAL A 15 0.77 18.22 9.52
N GLU A 16 0.31 19.08 10.43
CA GLU A 16 -0.01 18.66 11.79
C GLU A 16 -1.13 17.62 11.79
N LYS A 17 -0.86 16.46 12.37
CA LYS A 17 -1.84 15.37 12.49
C LYS A 17 -2.85 15.71 13.59
N ARG A 18 -4.13 15.78 13.23
CA ARG A 18 -5.24 16.08 14.14
C ARG A 18 -6.30 15.01 14.07
N ILE A 19 -6.96 14.77 15.19
CA ILE A 19 -8.13 13.90 15.27
C ILE A 19 -9.38 14.78 15.13
N ASP A 20 -10.23 14.44 14.18
CA ASP A 20 -11.55 15.05 14.07
C ASP A 20 -12.41 14.62 15.26
N PRO A 21 -12.83 15.56 16.14
CA PRO A 21 -13.57 15.22 17.35
C PRO A 21 -14.98 14.68 17.08
N SER A 22 -15.52 14.93 15.88
CA SER A 22 -16.86 14.44 15.51
C SER A 22 -16.87 12.99 15.06
N THR A 23 -15.77 12.52 14.46
CA THR A 23 -15.65 11.16 13.91
C THR A 23 -14.68 10.28 14.68
N GLY A 24 -13.82 10.86 15.53
CA GLY A 24 -12.73 10.15 16.20
C GLY A 24 -11.63 9.65 15.24
N ARG A 25 -11.61 10.14 14.00
CA ARG A 25 -10.66 9.71 12.97
C ARG A 25 -9.61 10.77 12.71
N LEU A 26 -8.48 10.34 12.18
CA LEU A 26 -7.45 11.27 11.70
C LEU A 26 -8.02 12.15 10.58
N ASP A 27 -7.83 13.46 10.70
CA ASP A 27 -8.12 14.41 9.64
C ASP A 27 -7.13 14.23 8.48
N ARG A 28 -7.66 13.93 7.29
CA ARG A 28 -6.91 13.72 6.06
C ARG A 28 -7.28 14.72 4.96
N THR A 29 -7.83 15.87 5.34
CA THR A 29 -8.29 16.91 4.38
C THR A 29 -7.16 17.75 3.80
N GLY A 30 -6.01 17.82 4.47
CA GLY A 30 -4.85 18.59 4.05
C GLY A 30 -4.08 18.00 2.86
N GLU A 31 -2.89 18.52 2.67
CA GLU A 31 -1.96 18.03 1.66
C GLU A 31 -1.54 16.59 1.94
N LYS A 32 -1.45 15.78 0.89
CA LYS A 32 -1.21 14.34 0.99
C LYS A 32 -0.18 13.89 -0.03
N ASN A 33 0.59 12.87 0.34
CA ASN A 33 1.63 12.27 -0.49
C ASN A 33 1.59 10.74 -0.43
N LEU A 34 2.36 10.11 -1.29
CA LEU A 34 2.69 8.69 -1.17
C LEU A 34 3.42 8.47 0.17
N ASN A 35 3.00 7.46 0.92
CA ASN A 35 3.65 7.07 2.17
C ASN A 35 5.17 6.88 1.97
N PRO A 36 6.03 7.55 2.75
CA PRO A 36 7.47 7.45 2.59
C PRO A 36 8.01 6.02 2.69
N PHE A 37 7.46 5.19 3.59
CA PHE A 37 7.88 3.80 3.73
C PHE A 37 7.56 2.95 2.48
N ASP A 38 6.50 3.28 1.75
CA ASP A 38 6.12 2.54 0.54
C ASP A 38 7.05 2.87 -0.64
N THR A 39 7.73 4.03 -0.63
CA THR A 39 8.76 4.33 -1.63
C THR A 39 9.92 3.33 -1.57
N HIS A 40 10.29 2.88 -0.38
CA HIS A 40 11.30 1.84 -0.21
C HIS A 40 10.83 0.48 -0.76
N ALA A 41 9.54 0.16 -0.58
CA ALA A 41 8.97 -1.07 -1.11
C ALA A 41 8.94 -1.06 -2.67
N ILE A 42 8.62 0.08 -3.28
CA ILE A 42 8.69 0.26 -4.73
C ILE A 42 10.13 0.12 -5.21
N GLU A 43 11.07 0.78 -4.55
CA GLU A 43 12.50 0.69 -4.86
C GLU A 43 12.99 -0.76 -4.78
N ALA A 44 12.61 -1.50 -3.73
CA ALA A 44 12.96 -2.91 -3.60
C ALA A 44 12.39 -3.76 -4.76
N ALA A 45 11.14 -3.50 -5.19
CA ALA A 45 10.56 -4.17 -6.35
C ALA A 45 11.36 -3.90 -7.62
N MET A 46 11.78 -2.64 -7.83
CA MET A 46 12.58 -2.26 -9.00
C MET A 46 13.98 -2.89 -8.96
N GLN A 47 14.63 -2.93 -7.79
CA GLN A 47 15.91 -3.59 -7.62
C GLN A 47 15.83 -5.09 -7.93
N ILE A 48 14.76 -5.78 -7.54
CA ILE A 48 14.53 -7.18 -7.89
C ILE A 48 14.37 -7.33 -9.40
N LYS A 49 13.58 -6.45 -10.04
CA LYS A 49 13.31 -6.46 -11.48
C LYS A 49 14.60 -6.20 -12.29
N GLU A 50 15.37 -5.20 -11.89
CA GLU A 50 16.60 -4.78 -12.58
C GLU A 50 17.79 -5.71 -12.29
N GLY A 51 17.80 -6.32 -11.11
CA GLY A 51 18.88 -7.21 -10.69
C GLY A 51 19.00 -8.50 -11.48
N GLY A 52 17.96 -8.90 -12.20
CA GLY A 52 17.97 -10.01 -13.14
C GLY A 52 18.16 -11.39 -12.52
N ALA A 53 18.15 -11.51 -11.19
CA ALA A 53 18.20 -12.81 -10.51
C ALA A 53 16.90 -13.60 -10.66
N VAL A 54 15.80 -12.89 -10.88
CA VAL A 54 14.46 -13.41 -11.13
C VAL A 54 13.87 -12.65 -12.30
N ASP A 55 13.21 -13.35 -13.22
CA ASP A 55 12.50 -12.72 -14.34
C ASP A 55 11.17 -12.13 -13.82
N VAL A 56 11.11 -10.80 -13.74
CA VAL A 56 9.93 -10.08 -13.26
C VAL A 56 9.11 -9.58 -14.44
N ASP A 57 7.97 -10.20 -14.65
CA ASP A 57 7.03 -9.86 -15.73
C ASP A 57 6.38 -8.50 -15.51
N GLU A 58 5.97 -8.23 -14.27
CA GLU A 58 5.18 -7.04 -13.95
C GLU A 58 5.34 -6.61 -12.49
N VAL A 59 5.42 -5.29 -12.26
CA VAL A 59 5.31 -4.64 -10.95
C VAL A 59 4.02 -3.83 -10.89
N VAL A 60 3.11 -4.17 -9.99
CA VAL A 60 1.77 -3.57 -9.85
C VAL A 60 1.68 -2.82 -8.54
N ALA A 61 1.43 -1.51 -8.58
CA ALA A 61 1.12 -0.73 -7.39
C ALA A 61 -0.37 -0.87 -7.03
N VAL A 62 -0.67 -1.20 -5.79
CA VAL A 62 -2.05 -1.41 -5.31
C VAL A 62 -2.34 -0.50 -4.14
N THR A 63 -3.45 0.23 -4.19
CA THR A 63 -3.91 1.06 -3.06
C THR A 63 -5.38 0.84 -2.77
N MET A 64 -5.75 0.94 -1.51
CA MET A 64 -7.12 1.07 -1.04
C MET A 64 -7.31 2.48 -0.45
N GLY A 65 -8.27 3.22 -0.98
CA GLY A 65 -8.51 4.58 -0.49
C GLY A 65 -9.55 5.35 -1.30
N PRO A 66 -9.84 6.59 -0.89
CA PRO A 66 -10.76 7.46 -1.61
C PRO A 66 -10.22 7.79 -3.00
N GLU A 67 -11.03 8.41 -3.86
CA GLU A 67 -10.63 8.79 -5.22
C GLU A 67 -9.31 9.57 -5.26
N SER A 68 -9.04 10.40 -4.25
CA SER A 68 -7.79 11.18 -4.18
C SER A 68 -6.54 10.30 -4.14
N ALA A 69 -6.64 9.06 -3.64
CA ALA A 69 -5.51 8.13 -3.51
C ALA A 69 -4.89 7.72 -4.87
N VAL A 70 -5.57 8.00 -5.98
CA VAL A 70 -5.00 7.84 -7.32
C VAL A 70 -3.68 8.60 -7.50
N ARG A 71 -3.47 9.70 -6.76
CA ARG A 71 -2.21 10.46 -6.81
C ARG A 71 -1.01 9.65 -6.29
N ALA A 72 -1.22 8.86 -5.24
CA ALA A 72 -0.18 7.94 -4.76
C ALA A 72 0.17 6.88 -5.82
N LEU A 73 -0.84 6.38 -6.55
CA LEU A 73 -0.61 5.44 -7.66
C LEU A 73 0.15 6.09 -8.83
N HIS A 74 -0.20 7.32 -9.21
CA HIS A 74 0.57 8.05 -10.24
C HIS A 74 2.04 8.21 -9.82
N LYS A 75 2.28 8.51 -8.54
CA LYS A 75 3.64 8.58 -8.02
C LYS A 75 4.34 7.23 -8.07
N ALA A 76 3.68 6.14 -7.68
CA ALA A 76 4.23 4.79 -7.74
C ALA A 76 4.61 4.37 -9.17
N VAL A 77 3.74 4.67 -10.15
CA VAL A 77 4.06 4.44 -11.58
C VAL A 77 5.24 5.29 -12.04
N SER A 78 5.32 6.56 -11.59
CA SER A 78 6.47 7.41 -11.91
C SER A 78 7.80 6.92 -11.31
N LEU A 79 7.74 6.07 -10.27
CA LEU A 79 8.88 5.43 -9.63
C LEU A 79 9.23 4.06 -10.24
N GLY A 80 8.46 3.59 -11.23
CA GLY A 80 8.79 2.40 -12.00
C GLY A 80 7.76 1.28 -12.01
N ALA A 81 6.66 1.38 -11.26
CA ALA A 81 5.59 0.39 -11.38
C ALA A 81 4.99 0.39 -12.79
N ASP A 82 4.75 -0.79 -13.35
CA ASP A 82 4.26 -0.94 -14.73
C ASP A 82 2.79 -0.54 -14.87
N ARG A 83 1.98 -0.82 -13.85
CA ARG A 83 0.58 -0.39 -13.75
C ARG A 83 0.12 -0.25 -12.31
N SER A 84 -1.12 0.16 -12.13
CA SER A 84 -1.71 0.34 -10.81
C SER A 84 -3.13 -0.20 -10.71
N VAL A 85 -3.52 -0.55 -9.49
CA VAL A 85 -4.87 -0.99 -9.10
C VAL A 85 -5.37 -0.10 -7.97
N HIS A 86 -6.54 0.47 -8.13
CA HIS A 86 -7.19 1.31 -7.14
C HIS A 86 -8.46 0.65 -6.62
N LEU A 87 -8.43 0.19 -5.37
CA LEU A 87 -9.62 -0.26 -4.67
C LEU A 87 -10.28 0.96 -4.01
N THR A 88 -11.39 1.41 -4.57
CA THR A 88 -12.12 2.58 -4.07
C THR A 88 -13.62 2.31 -4.04
N ASP A 89 -14.22 2.55 -2.88
CA ASP A 89 -15.66 2.50 -2.64
C ASP A 89 -15.94 3.26 -1.34
N GLU A 90 -17.03 4.02 -1.29
CA GLU A 90 -17.44 4.74 -0.07
C GLU A 90 -17.73 3.79 1.10
N ALA A 91 -18.20 2.57 0.82
CA ALA A 91 -18.45 1.55 1.83
C ALA A 91 -17.18 1.10 2.58
N LEU A 92 -16.00 1.34 2.02
CA LEU A 92 -14.71 1.03 2.65
C LEU A 92 -14.27 2.10 3.66
N ALA A 93 -14.95 3.26 3.68
CA ALA A 93 -14.58 4.34 4.57
C ALA A 93 -14.75 3.94 6.04
N GLY A 94 -13.65 4.07 6.82
CA GLY A 94 -13.65 3.70 8.23
C GLY A 94 -13.40 2.23 8.53
N SER A 95 -12.99 1.45 7.53
CA SER A 95 -12.49 0.09 7.73
C SER A 95 -11.38 0.05 8.77
N ASP A 96 -11.48 -0.87 9.70
CA ASP A 96 -10.40 -1.19 10.64
C ASP A 96 -9.29 -2.02 9.96
N VAL A 97 -8.30 -2.44 10.73
CA VAL A 97 -7.17 -3.25 10.23
C VAL A 97 -7.64 -4.57 9.61
N ALA A 98 -8.62 -5.24 10.24
CA ALA A 98 -9.09 -6.53 9.76
C ALA A 98 -9.85 -6.38 8.43
N ALA A 99 -10.78 -5.44 8.34
CA ALA A 99 -11.54 -5.16 7.13
C ALA A 99 -10.63 -4.65 5.99
N THR A 100 -9.66 -3.77 6.31
CA THR A 100 -8.68 -3.28 5.34
C THR A 100 -7.82 -4.41 4.80
N GLY A 101 -7.26 -5.24 5.68
CA GLY A 101 -6.43 -6.38 5.28
C GLY A 101 -7.19 -7.39 4.44
N TYR A 102 -8.45 -7.69 4.79
CA TYR A 102 -9.32 -8.56 3.99
C TYR A 102 -9.57 -8.00 2.59
N ALA A 103 -9.96 -6.72 2.48
CA ALA A 103 -10.25 -6.08 1.21
C ALA A 103 -9.01 -6.03 0.29
N LEU A 104 -7.85 -5.68 0.85
CA LEU A 104 -6.57 -5.71 0.13
C LEU A 104 -6.21 -7.13 -0.32
N ALA A 105 -6.40 -8.13 0.55
CA ALA A 105 -6.11 -9.52 0.20
C ALA A 105 -7.01 -10.03 -0.95
N GLN A 106 -8.31 -9.67 -0.96
CA GLN A 106 -9.20 -10.02 -2.08
C GLN A 106 -8.75 -9.36 -3.40
N THR A 107 -8.33 -8.11 -3.34
CA THR A 107 -7.79 -7.40 -4.51
C THR A 107 -6.51 -8.07 -5.01
N LEU A 108 -5.59 -8.40 -4.11
CA LEU A 108 -4.35 -9.11 -4.43
C LEU A 108 -4.60 -10.53 -4.96
N ALA A 109 -5.57 -11.25 -4.40
CA ALA A 109 -5.93 -12.59 -4.90
C ALA A 109 -6.38 -12.55 -6.36
N ALA A 110 -7.10 -11.50 -6.78
CA ALA A 110 -7.46 -11.30 -8.18
C ALA A 110 -6.24 -11.00 -9.08
N GLU A 111 -5.22 -10.35 -8.53
CA GLU A 111 -3.96 -10.06 -9.23
C GLU A 111 -3.02 -11.27 -9.31
N GLN A 112 -3.16 -12.24 -8.42
CA GLN A 112 -2.32 -13.46 -8.35
C GLN A 112 -0.81 -13.14 -8.27
N PRO A 113 -0.34 -12.36 -7.30
CA PRO A 113 1.07 -12.04 -7.16
C PRO A 113 1.89 -13.23 -6.67
N ASP A 114 3.13 -13.32 -7.14
CA ASP A 114 4.15 -14.24 -6.59
C ASP A 114 4.83 -13.62 -5.36
N LEU A 115 4.92 -12.29 -5.31
CA LEU A 115 5.51 -11.53 -4.21
C LEU A 115 4.66 -10.29 -3.91
N VAL A 116 4.41 -10.03 -2.63
CA VAL A 116 3.79 -8.79 -2.17
C VAL A 116 4.79 -8.03 -1.30
N LEU A 117 5.04 -6.78 -1.67
CA LEU A 117 5.89 -5.87 -0.92
C LEU A 117 5.04 -4.72 -0.34
N LEU A 118 5.41 -4.25 0.82
CA LEU A 118 4.79 -3.09 1.46
C LEU A 118 5.79 -2.40 2.39
N GLY A 119 5.61 -1.11 2.60
CA GLY A 119 6.34 -0.39 3.63
C GLY A 119 6.04 -0.94 5.01
N GLN A 120 6.96 -0.81 5.93
CA GLN A 120 6.83 -1.32 7.29
C GLN A 120 5.56 -0.81 7.99
N GLN A 121 5.18 0.45 7.73
CA GLN A 121 4.01 1.10 8.31
C GLN A 121 3.53 2.25 7.42
N SER A 122 2.34 2.77 7.69
CA SER A 122 1.92 4.07 7.17
C SER A 122 2.29 5.18 8.15
N ASP A 123 2.77 6.32 7.65
CA ASP A 123 3.19 7.46 8.45
C ASP A 123 2.03 8.14 9.22
N ASP A 124 0.80 7.85 8.85
CA ASP A 124 -0.40 8.39 9.47
C ASP A 124 -1.02 7.51 10.56
N GLY A 125 -1.08 6.20 10.35
CA GLY A 125 -1.73 5.27 11.28
C GLY A 125 -0.76 4.41 12.09
N GLU A 126 0.49 4.32 11.66
CA GLU A 126 1.58 3.58 12.30
C GLU A 126 1.20 2.14 12.71
N CYS A 127 0.33 1.51 11.92
CA CYS A 127 -0.12 0.15 12.17
C CYS A 127 0.76 -0.85 11.43
N TYR A 128 1.59 -1.57 12.15
CA TYR A 128 2.56 -2.55 11.61
C TYR A 128 1.94 -3.88 11.18
N THR A 129 0.64 -4.07 11.30
CA THR A 129 0.01 -5.41 11.20
C THR A 129 -0.64 -5.71 9.85
N ILE A 130 -0.82 -4.73 8.97
CA ILE A 130 -1.51 -4.92 7.68
C ILE A 130 -0.85 -6.04 6.87
N GLY A 131 0.48 -6.07 6.79
CA GLY A 131 1.19 -7.11 6.04
C GLY A 131 0.91 -8.51 6.55
N ALA A 132 0.87 -8.70 7.87
CA ALA A 132 0.56 -9.99 8.47
C ALA A 132 -0.90 -10.42 8.20
N VAL A 133 -1.86 -9.50 8.30
CA VAL A 133 -3.28 -9.78 8.00
C VAL A 133 -3.47 -10.15 6.53
N VAL A 134 -2.85 -9.41 5.61
CA VAL A 134 -2.90 -9.71 4.18
C VAL A 134 -2.27 -11.07 3.88
N ALA A 135 -1.10 -11.36 4.44
CA ALA A 135 -0.40 -12.64 4.24
C ALA A 135 -1.24 -13.83 4.75
N ASP A 136 -1.89 -13.68 5.91
CA ASP A 136 -2.77 -14.72 6.47
C ASP A 136 -3.97 -15.00 5.53
N HIS A 137 -4.65 -13.96 5.04
CA HIS A 137 -5.75 -14.14 4.11
C HIS A 137 -5.33 -14.73 2.75
N LEU A 138 -4.13 -14.42 2.27
CA LEU A 138 -3.58 -14.98 1.04
C LEU A 138 -2.95 -16.36 1.25
N GLN A 139 -2.81 -16.83 2.49
CA GLN A 139 -2.09 -18.05 2.85
C GLN A 139 -0.64 -18.04 2.31
N MET A 140 -0.02 -16.87 2.32
CA MET A 140 1.37 -16.66 1.91
C MET A 140 2.29 -16.54 3.13
N PRO A 141 3.53 -17.03 3.06
CA PRO A 141 4.50 -16.78 4.11
C PRO A 141 4.81 -15.27 4.22
N SER A 142 5.09 -14.80 5.43
CA SER A 142 5.39 -13.41 5.71
C SER A 142 6.77 -13.24 6.33
N LEU A 143 7.54 -12.29 5.80
CA LEU A 143 8.80 -11.84 6.36
C LEU A 143 8.67 -10.36 6.68
N THR A 144 9.11 -9.95 7.87
CA THR A 144 9.04 -8.56 8.31
C THR A 144 10.42 -8.00 8.60
N GLN A 145 10.56 -6.68 8.50
CA GLN A 145 11.82 -5.96 8.76
C GLN A 145 13.00 -6.46 7.92
N VAL A 146 12.74 -6.75 6.66
CA VAL A 146 13.77 -7.12 5.68
C VAL A 146 14.57 -5.85 5.31
N ILE A 147 15.90 -5.95 5.39
CA ILE A 147 16.87 -4.91 5.03
C ILE A 147 17.85 -5.43 4.00
#